data_ea0318a985d9c7165660a495b5b1eba0
#
_entry.id   ea0318a985d9c7165660a495b5b1eba0
#
_cell.length_a   1.000
_cell.length_b   1.000
_cell.length_c   1.000
_cell.angle_alpha   90.00
_cell.angle_beta   90.00
_cell.angle_gamma   90.00
#
_symmetry.space_group_name_H-M   'P 1'
#
loop_
_entity.id
_entity.type
_entity.pdbx_description
1 polymer ?
#
loop_
_entity_poly.entity_id
_entity_poly.type
_entity_poly.pdbx_seq_one_letter_code
_entity_poly.pdbx_strand_id
1 'polypeptide(L)'
;MPSFTPNQLELLSEPHVAQFVTLMDDGSPQISPVWIDTDGLNLLINTATGRLKTNNIERDSRVAVAVFDPQDPYSRVVNVTGIVTDITTSGAIEHINKLSQKYTGQATYQGHNNKEERLIVTIKPTRITGN
;
A
#
# COMPACT_ATOMS: atom_id res chain seq x y z
N MET A 1 15.58 9.17 -10.25
CA MET A 1 14.29 8.81 -9.64
C MET A 1 14.01 7.35 -9.90
N PRO A 2 13.76 6.54 -8.88
CA PRO A 2 13.31 5.17 -9.11
C PRO A 2 11.98 5.17 -9.87
N SER A 3 11.86 4.24 -10.78
CA SER A 3 10.61 4.05 -11.52
C SER A 3 10.32 2.56 -11.67
N PHE A 4 9.03 2.24 -11.78
CA PHE A 4 8.62 0.85 -11.97
C PHE A 4 8.83 0.41 -13.42
N THR A 5 9.29 -0.82 -13.59
CA THR A 5 9.33 -1.46 -14.91
C THR A 5 7.92 -1.88 -15.32
N PRO A 6 7.68 -2.15 -16.63
CA PRO A 6 6.39 -2.70 -17.06
C PRO A 6 6.00 -3.99 -16.34
N ASN A 7 6.95 -4.89 -16.09
CA ASN A 7 6.70 -6.13 -15.35
C ASN A 7 6.28 -5.87 -13.90
N GLN A 8 6.91 -4.89 -13.25
CA GLN A 8 6.56 -4.51 -11.89
C GLN A 8 5.15 -3.91 -11.83
N LEU A 9 4.80 -3.05 -12.79
CA LEU A 9 3.45 -2.49 -12.86
C LEU A 9 2.40 -3.56 -13.13
N GLU A 10 2.71 -4.56 -13.94
CA GLU A 10 1.82 -5.70 -14.16
C GLU A 10 1.56 -6.45 -12.86
N LEU A 11 2.61 -6.75 -12.10
CA LEU A 11 2.47 -7.42 -10.80
C LEU A 11 1.60 -6.61 -9.84
N LEU A 12 1.81 -5.29 -9.79
CA LEU A 12 1.04 -4.41 -8.91
C LEU A 12 -0.43 -4.30 -9.34
N SER A 13 -0.77 -4.61 -10.59
CA SER A 13 -2.15 -4.60 -11.08
C SER A 13 -2.93 -5.85 -10.67
N GLU A 14 -2.24 -6.90 -10.27
CA GLU A 14 -2.84 -8.17 -9.89
C GLU A 14 -3.23 -8.17 -8.40
N PRO A 15 -4.18 -9.01 -7.96
CA PRO A 15 -4.68 -8.97 -6.59
C PRO A 15 -3.78 -9.72 -5.61
N HIS A 16 -2.52 -9.32 -5.52
CA HIS A 16 -1.57 -9.87 -4.56
C HIS A 16 -1.52 -9.02 -3.30
N VAL A 17 -1.57 -9.68 -2.15
CA VAL A 17 -1.46 -9.00 -0.85
C VAL A 17 -0.05 -8.45 -0.69
N ALA A 18 0.06 -7.20 -0.29
CA ALA A 18 1.34 -6.56 0.00
C ALA A 18 1.65 -6.63 1.48
N GLN A 19 2.94 -6.69 1.82
CA GLN A 19 3.41 -6.51 3.20
C GLN A 19 3.85 -5.06 3.36
N PHE A 20 3.25 -4.37 4.30
CA PHE A 20 3.49 -2.94 4.54
C PHE A 20 4.20 -2.77 5.87
N VAL A 21 5.37 -2.12 5.84
CA VAL A 21 6.23 -1.90 7.01
C VAL A 21 6.19 -0.44 7.39
N THR A 22 5.88 -0.18 8.65
CA THR A 22 5.96 1.15 9.27
C THR A 22 6.86 1.09 10.50
N LEU A 23 7.23 2.22 11.05
CA LEU A 23 8.12 2.28 12.20
C LEU A 23 7.36 2.66 13.47
N MET A 24 7.56 1.87 14.51
CA MET A 24 7.06 2.16 15.85
C MET A 24 7.80 3.36 16.44
N ASP A 25 7.31 3.85 17.56
CA ASP A 25 7.88 4.99 18.27
C ASP A 25 9.36 4.78 18.64
N ASP A 26 9.71 3.55 18.98
CA ASP A 26 11.10 3.18 19.34
C ASP A 26 11.96 2.86 18.11
N GLY A 27 11.42 3.03 16.89
CA GLY A 27 12.13 2.74 15.65
C GLY A 27 12.03 1.29 15.19
N SER A 28 11.40 0.42 15.96
CA SER A 28 11.24 -0.98 15.55
C SER A 28 10.21 -1.10 14.42
N PRO A 29 10.39 -2.04 13.47
CA PRO A 29 9.46 -2.21 12.37
C PRO A 29 8.18 -2.92 12.81
N GLN A 30 7.04 -2.45 12.25
CA GLN A 30 5.73 -3.09 12.38
C GLN A 30 5.28 -3.46 10.97
N ILE A 31 4.80 -4.68 10.80
CA ILE A 31 4.43 -5.23 9.49
C ILE A 31 2.96 -5.60 9.49
N SER A 32 2.25 -5.32 8.40
CA SER A 32 0.86 -5.75 8.22
C SER A 32 0.55 -6.01 6.75
N PRO A 33 -0.35 -6.98 6.46
CA PRO A 33 -0.83 -7.20 5.11
C PRO A 33 -1.80 -6.11 4.70
N VAL A 34 -1.68 -5.65 3.45
CA VAL A 34 -2.55 -4.60 2.90
C VAL A 34 -2.86 -4.90 1.44
N TRP A 35 -3.90 -4.27 0.93
CA TRP A 35 -4.17 -4.19 -0.51
C TRP A 35 -3.33 -3.04 -1.07
N ILE A 36 -2.79 -3.22 -2.28
CA ILE A 36 -1.88 -2.26 -2.89
C ILE A 36 -2.44 -1.75 -4.22
N ASP A 37 -2.20 -0.48 -4.48
CA ASP A 37 -2.51 0.17 -5.73
C ASP A 37 -1.31 1.01 -6.17
N THR A 38 -1.34 1.47 -7.40
CA THR A 38 -0.31 2.38 -7.93
C THR A 38 -0.95 3.36 -8.91
N ASP A 39 -0.39 4.56 -8.97
CA ASP A 39 -0.72 5.53 -10.01
C ASP A 39 0.29 5.50 -11.17
N GLY A 40 1.18 4.50 -11.17
CA GLY A 40 2.25 4.36 -12.14
C GLY A 40 3.60 4.92 -11.68
N LEU A 41 3.59 5.85 -10.74
CA LEU A 41 4.80 6.50 -10.19
C LEU A 41 4.95 6.23 -8.70
N ASN A 42 3.86 6.22 -7.97
CA ASN A 42 3.81 6.03 -6.52
C ASN A 42 3.04 4.76 -6.19
N LEU A 43 3.20 4.27 -4.96
CA LEU A 43 2.32 3.27 -4.40
C LEU A 43 1.21 3.97 -3.62
N LEU A 44 0.01 3.38 -3.68
CA LEU A 44 -1.15 3.88 -2.95
C LEU A 44 -1.69 2.78 -2.04
N ILE A 45 -1.93 3.13 -0.78
CA ILE A 45 -2.54 2.24 0.21
C ILE A 45 -3.76 2.93 0.75
N ASN A 46 -4.81 2.15 1.00
CA ASN A 46 -5.99 2.65 1.69
C ASN A 46 -5.99 2.10 3.11
N THR A 47 -6.12 2.97 4.09
CA THR A 47 -6.18 2.60 5.49
C THR A 47 -7.27 3.41 6.19
N ALA A 48 -7.29 3.38 7.50
CA ALA A 48 -8.30 4.09 8.28
C ALA A 48 -7.66 4.78 9.48
N THR A 49 -8.31 5.84 9.94
CA THR A 49 -7.90 6.56 11.14
C THR A 49 -7.86 5.64 12.36
N GLY A 50 -6.94 5.91 13.29
CA GLY A 50 -6.84 5.19 14.56
C GLY A 50 -6.12 3.86 14.50
N ARG A 51 -5.75 3.38 13.32
CA ARG A 51 -4.98 2.15 13.20
C ARG A 51 -3.51 2.39 13.54
N LEU A 52 -2.84 1.34 14.05
CA LEU A 52 -1.43 1.44 14.46
C LEU A 52 -0.54 1.92 13.31
N LYS A 53 -0.70 1.31 12.12
CA LYS A 53 0.09 1.72 10.96
C LYS A 53 -0.16 3.18 10.56
N THR A 54 -1.40 3.65 10.69
CA THR A 54 -1.75 5.03 10.38
C THR A 54 -1.06 5.99 11.35
N ASN A 55 -1.10 5.69 12.64
CA ASN A 55 -0.41 6.50 13.64
C ASN A 55 1.10 6.50 13.42
N ASN A 56 1.66 5.36 13.03
CA ASN A 56 3.09 5.24 12.77
C ASN A 56 3.53 6.13 11.60
N ILE A 57 2.80 6.14 10.48
CA ILE A 57 3.20 6.94 9.31
C ILE A 57 2.99 8.44 9.52
N GLU A 58 2.08 8.83 10.41
CA GLU A 58 1.91 10.24 10.78
C GLU A 58 3.10 10.75 11.59
N ARG A 59 3.72 9.89 12.39
CA ARG A 59 4.89 10.22 13.20
C ARG A 59 6.19 10.09 12.42
N ASP A 60 6.31 9.06 11.56
CA ASP A 60 7.52 8.75 10.82
C ASP A 60 7.12 8.30 9.41
N SER A 61 7.52 9.08 8.41
CA SER A 61 7.09 8.87 7.03
C SER A 61 7.83 7.74 6.31
N ARG A 62 8.87 7.16 6.91
CA ARG A 62 9.66 6.09 6.29
C ARG A 62 8.87 4.78 6.31
N VAL A 63 8.78 4.14 5.14
CA VAL A 63 8.00 2.90 4.97
C VAL A 63 8.71 1.95 4.02
N ALA A 64 8.27 0.70 4.03
CA ALA A 64 8.67 -0.30 3.05
C ALA A 64 7.47 -1.14 2.66
N VAL A 65 7.49 -1.64 1.42
CA VAL A 65 6.41 -2.46 0.87
C VAL A 65 7.03 -3.60 0.08
N ALA A 66 6.53 -4.82 0.27
CA ALA A 66 6.89 -5.97 -0.53
C ALA A 66 5.64 -6.60 -1.14
N VAL A 67 5.70 -6.91 -2.44
CA VAL A 67 4.62 -7.60 -3.16
C VAL A 67 5.25 -8.70 -3.98
N PHE A 68 4.68 -9.88 -3.94
CA PHE A 68 5.15 -10.98 -4.81
C PHE A 68 3.97 -11.84 -5.27
N ASP A 69 4.18 -12.52 -6.40
CA ASP A 69 3.25 -13.52 -6.89
C ASP A 69 3.50 -14.82 -6.10
N PRO A 70 2.53 -15.35 -5.34
CA PRO A 70 2.75 -16.59 -4.57
C PRO A 70 3.12 -17.80 -5.41
N GLN A 71 2.79 -17.80 -6.70
CA GLN A 71 3.12 -18.91 -7.60
C GLN A 71 4.52 -18.79 -8.19
N ASP A 72 5.15 -17.61 -8.10
CA ASP A 72 6.49 -17.36 -8.64
C ASP A 72 7.19 -16.26 -7.84
N PRO A 73 7.40 -16.48 -6.53
CA PRO A 73 7.77 -15.38 -5.61
C PRO A 73 9.17 -14.84 -5.80
N TYR A 74 10.07 -15.60 -6.41
CA TYR A 74 11.44 -15.16 -6.62
C TYR A 74 11.63 -14.42 -7.93
N SER A 75 10.81 -14.72 -8.94
CA SER A 75 10.89 -14.08 -10.26
C SER A 75 9.92 -12.92 -10.41
N ARG A 76 8.79 -12.95 -9.69
CA ARG A 76 7.76 -11.92 -9.75
C ARG A 76 7.60 -11.28 -8.37
N VAL A 77 8.44 -10.29 -8.12
CA VAL A 77 8.52 -9.60 -6.82
C VAL A 77 8.89 -8.14 -7.02
N VAL A 78 8.30 -7.28 -6.19
CA VAL A 78 8.63 -5.85 -6.12
C VAL A 78 8.83 -5.49 -4.66
N ASN A 79 9.98 -4.91 -4.35
CA ASN A 79 10.28 -4.40 -3.03
C ASN A 79 10.52 -2.89 -3.13
N VAL A 80 9.85 -2.13 -2.29
CA VAL A 80 9.95 -0.66 -2.30
C VAL A 80 10.31 -0.17 -0.92
N THR A 81 11.33 0.68 -0.86
CA THR A 81 11.56 1.56 0.28
C THR A 81 11.11 2.94 -0.14
N GLY A 82 10.40 3.65 0.72
CA GLY A 82 9.86 4.93 0.33
C GLY A 82 9.47 5.82 1.50
N ILE A 83 8.84 6.91 1.14
CA ILE A 83 8.41 7.95 2.09
C ILE A 83 6.94 8.26 1.80
N VAL A 84 6.13 8.33 2.84
CA VAL A 84 4.75 8.80 2.74
C VAL A 84 4.79 10.31 2.44
N THR A 85 4.19 10.72 1.33
CA THR A 85 4.17 12.12 0.90
C THR A 85 2.80 12.75 1.05
N ASP A 86 1.74 11.97 1.18
CA ASP A 86 0.39 12.48 1.33
C ASP A 86 -0.51 11.48 2.05
N ILE A 87 -1.40 11.98 2.88
CA ILE A 87 -2.45 11.22 3.55
C ILE A 87 -3.72 12.06 3.43
N THR A 88 -4.73 11.53 2.74
CA THR A 88 -5.95 12.31 2.46
C THR A 88 -7.21 11.47 2.60
N THR A 89 -8.28 12.12 3.06
CA THR A 89 -9.62 11.52 3.05
C THR A 89 -10.31 11.67 1.69
N SER A 90 -9.84 12.61 0.85
CA SER A 90 -10.44 12.91 -0.45
C SER A 90 -10.33 11.71 -1.39
N GLY A 91 -11.48 11.20 -1.85
CA GLY A 91 -11.54 10.05 -2.76
C GLY A 91 -11.27 8.70 -2.08
N ALA A 92 -11.11 8.65 -0.76
CA ALA A 92 -10.70 7.42 -0.07
C ALA A 92 -11.77 6.33 -0.09
N ILE A 93 -13.05 6.70 -0.09
CA ILE A 93 -14.15 5.72 -0.16
C ILE A 93 -14.18 5.08 -1.57
N GLU A 94 -14.11 5.89 -2.62
CA GLU A 94 -14.06 5.39 -4.00
C GLU A 94 -12.83 4.50 -4.19
N HIS A 95 -11.72 4.88 -3.60
CA HIS A 95 -10.47 4.13 -3.70
C HIS A 95 -10.57 2.76 -3.03
N ILE A 96 -11.12 2.67 -1.81
CA ILE A 96 -11.27 1.35 -1.15
C ILE A 96 -12.27 0.47 -1.90
N ASN A 97 -13.31 1.05 -2.51
CA ASN A 97 -14.23 0.31 -3.34
C ASN A 97 -13.54 -0.25 -4.59
N LYS A 98 -12.68 0.54 -5.22
CA LYS A 98 -11.87 0.09 -6.36
C LYS A 98 -10.96 -1.07 -5.97
N LEU A 99 -10.30 -0.98 -4.82
CA LEU A 99 -9.46 -2.06 -4.30
C LEU A 99 -10.29 -3.30 -3.96
N SER A 100 -11.48 -3.13 -3.40
CA SER A 100 -12.40 -4.24 -3.13
C SER A 100 -12.74 -4.99 -4.42
N GLN A 101 -13.05 -4.28 -5.50
CA GLN A 101 -13.32 -4.87 -6.80
C GLN A 101 -12.11 -5.68 -7.30
N LYS A 102 -10.91 -5.13 -7.16
CA LYS A 102 -9.68 -5.80 -7.59
C LYS A 102 -9.40 -7.08 -6.79
N TYR A 103 -9.55 -7.02 -5.46
CA TYR A 103 -9.13 -8.11 -4.56
C TYR A 103 -10.22 -9.13 -4.27
N THR A 104 -11.48 -8.74 -4.27
CA THR A 104 -12.60 -9.61 -3.88
C THR A 104 -13.65 -9.77 -4.97
N GLY A 105 -13.64 -8.94 -6.00
CA GLY A 105 -14.68 -8.90 -7.02
C GLY A 105 -15.94 -8.14 -6.60
N GLN A 106 -15.97 -7.57 -5.40
CA GLN A 106 -17.12 -6.81 -4.91
C GLN A 106 -16.90 -5.31 -5.12
N ALA A 107 -17.82 -4.67 -5.82
CA ALA A 107 -17.73 -3.26 -6.17
C ALA A 107 -17.78 -2.33 -4.96
N THR A 108 -18.35 -2.81 -3.83
CA THR A 108 -18.43 -2.04 -2.58
C THR A 108 -17.64 -2.76 -1.50
N TYR A 109 -16.79 -2.02 -0.82
CA TYR A 109 -16.02 -2.55 0.31
C TYR A 109 -16.95 -2.94 1.46
N GLN A 110 -16.84 -4.19 1.93
CA GLN A 110 -17.72 -4.73 2.95
C GLN A 110 -17.29 -4.41 4.39
N GLY A 111 -16.09 -3.88 4.56
CA GLY A 111 -15.52 -3.58 5.87
C GLY A 111 -15.75 -2.16 6.37
N HIS A 112 -16.70 -1.42 5.79
CA HIS A 112 -16.98 -0.06 6.24
C HIS A 112 -17.39 0.00 7.72
N ASN A 113 -16.82 1.00 8.42
CA ASN A 113 -17.05 1.24 9.83
C ASN A 113 -17.26 2.74 10.01
N ASN A 114 -18.41 3.14 10.55
CA ASN A 114 -18.75 4.55 10.75
C ASN A 114 -17.85 5.26 11.78
N LYS A 115 -17.07 4.50 12.55
CA LYS A 115 -16.16 5.05 13.57
C LYS A 115 -14.79 5.39 13.00
N GLU A 116 -14.52 5.03 11.74
CA GLU A 116 -13.26 5.26 11.09
C GLU A 116 -13.47 6.08 9.83
N GLU A 117 -12.51 6.97 9.53
CA GLU A 117 -12.43 7.59 8.21
C GLU A 117 -11.43 6.84 7.37
N ARG A 118 -11.78 6.59 6.10
CA ARG A 118 -10.84 6.00 5.14
C ARG A 118 -9.83 7.06 4.70
N LEU A 119 -8.61 6.59 4.44
CA LEU A 119 -7.49 7.44 4.04
C LEU A 119 -6.76 6.81 2.86
N ILE A 120 -6.39 7.64 1.87
CA ILE A 120 -5.43 7.24 0.85
C ILE A 120 -4.05 7.71 1.32
N VAL A 121 -3.11 6.77 1.35
CA VAL A 121 -1.71 7.03 1.69
C VAL A 121 -0.91 6.91 0.41
N THR A 122 -0.21 7.97 0.04
CA THR A 122 0.67 8.00 -1.14
C THR A 122 2.11 7.80 -0.68
N ILE A 123 2.78 6.83 -1.28
CA ILE A 123 4.17 6.49 -0.98
C ILE A 123 5.02 6.79 -2.20
N LYS A 124 6.00 7.69 -2.04
CA LYS A 124 7.00 7.99 -3.06
C LYS A 124 8.15 7.00 -2.91
N PRO A 125 8.43 6.16 -3.92
CA PRO A 125 9.57 5.26 -3.85
C PRO A 125 10.88 6.02 -3.81
N THR A 126 11.78 5.60 -2.92
CA THR A 126 13.17 6.07 -2.89
C THR A 126 14.11 4.98 -3.41
N ARG A 127 13.65 3.73 -3.38
CA ARG A 127 14.38 2.59 -3.93
C ARG A 127 13.37 1.50 -4.33
N ILE A 128 13.56 0.94 -5.53
CA ILE A 128 12.74 -0.16 -6.04
C ILE A 128 13.70 -1.28 -6.44
N THR A 129 13.43 -2.50 -5.96
CA THR A 129 14.15 -3.71 -6.36
C THR A 129 13.16 -4.78 -6.77
N GLY A 130 13.65 -5.85 -7.40
CA GLY A 130 12.81 -6.94 -7.89
C GLY A 130 12.77 -6.96 -9.43
N ASN A 131 11.84 -7.72 -9.98
CA ASN A 131 11.76 -7.97 -11.42
C ASN A 131 10.54 -7.36 -12.05
#